data_1a755e94783c424b4d19a0e0298f24a0
#
_entry.id   1a755e94783c424b4d19a0e0298f24a0
#
_cell.length_a   1.000
_cell.length_b   1.000
_cell.length_c   1.000
_cell.angle_alpha   90.00
_cell.angle_beta   90.00
_cell.angle_gamma   90.00
#
_symmetry.space_group_name_H-M   'P 1'
#
loop_
_entity.id
_entity.type
_entity.pdbx_description
1 polymer ?
#
loop_
_entity_poly.entity_id
_entity_poly.type
_entity_poly.pdbx_seq_one_letter_code
_entity_poly.pdbx_strand_id
1 'polypeptide(L)'
;MRFWTDKWCGDEPLYESFPFLFSISLSKNAWVSDVWNPVGDGDGCTPLFARAFNDWEIELVEHFLQKIQAFWVQREEVNRVFWTASKCGAFSVKSLYSILELGDPSLFPCDSIWRVRVPPKVAFFAWEASWGNVLTLELLQRRGFSLANRCFLCLSEVETVDHLLLHCVKTWVLWNLLFSLFGVTWTLLCIVKETLLGWHGAFVAKGCKKAWKMTPLCIFWSV
;
A
#
# COMPACT_ATOMS: atom_id res chain seq x y z
N MET A 1 1.86 19.64 19.57
CA MET A 1 0.83 19.82 18.52
C MET A 1 0.76 21.29 18.12
N ARG A 2 0.65 21.56 16.83
CA ARG A 2 0.49 22.93 16.29
C ARG A 2 -0.97 23.33 16.40
N PHE A 3 -1.21 24.58 16.83
CA PHE A 3 -2.53 25.08 17.15
C PHE A 3 -3.50 25.05 15.95
N TRP A 4 -3.07 25.52 14.79
CA TRP A 4 -3.91 25.64 13.62
C TRP A 4 -3.96 24.40 12.73
N THR A 5 -2.83 23.69 12.60
CA THR A 5 -2.67 22.67 11.56
C THR A 5 -2.86 21.23 12.03
N ASP A 6 -2.72 20.97 13.32
CA ASP A 6 -2.91 19.62 13.86
C ASP A 6 -4.35 19.39 14.36
N LYS A 7 -4.77 18.13 14.30
CA LYS A 7 -6.11 17.71 14.78
C LYS A 7 -6.10 17.50 16.30
N TRP A 8 -6.07 18.57 17.08
CA TRP A 8 -6.08 18.52 18.54
C TRP A 8 -7.45 18.85 19.14
N CYS A 9 -8.32 19.46 18.35
CA CYS A 9 -9.63 19.98 18.76
C CYS A 9 -10.74 19.46 17.81
N GLY A 10 -10.86 18.12 17.72
CA GLY A 10 -11.84 17.45 16.86
C GLY A 10 -11.22 16.74 15.65
N ASP A 11 -12.06 16.32 14.71
CA ASP A 11 -11.67 15.50 13.55
C ASP A 11 -11.01 16.30 12.43
N GLU A 12 -11.13 17.62 12.44
CA GLU A 12 -10.57 18.52 11.43
C GLU A 12 -9.65 19.56 12.05
N PRO A 13 -8.55 19.98 11.34
CA PRO A 13 -7.69 21.04 11.80
C PRO A 13 -8.42 22.38 11.87
N LEU A 14 -8.04 23.26 12.82
CA LEU A 14 -8.70 24.55 12.98
C LEU A 14 -8.58 25.47 11.76
N TYR A 15 -7.51 25.37 10.96
CA TYR A 15 -7.36 26.18 9.75
C TYR A 15 -8.40 25.84 8.67
N GLU A 16 -8.88 24.59 8.61
CA GLU A 16 -9.94 24.16 7.70
C GLU A 16 -11.33 24.57 8.19
N SER A 17 -11.58 24.43 9.50
CA SER A 17 -12.85 24.86 10.10
C SER A 17 -13.01 26.38 10.14
N PHE A 18 -11.92 27.14 10.33
CA PHE A 18 -11.91 28.59 10.47
C PHE A 18 -10.85 29.27 9.58
N PRO A 19 -10.95 29.14 8.26
CA PRO A 19 -9.92 29.63 7.33
C PRO A 19 -9.72 31.15 7.39
N PHE A 20 -10.78 31.89 7.67
CA PHE A 20 -10.72 33.34 7.83
C PHE A 20 -9.90 33.73 9.07
N LEU A 21 -10.17 33.15 10.23
CA LEU A 21 -9.43 33.43 11.46
C LEU A 21 -7.96 33.01 11.33
N PHE A 22 -7.69 31.89 10.65
CA PHE A 22 -6.33 31.50 10.32
C PHE A 22 -5.61 32.53 9.45
N SER A 23 -6.30 33.15 8.48
CA SER A 23 -5.69 34.16 7.60
C SER A 23 -5.17 35.38 8.35
N ILE A 24 -5.92 35.84 9.36
CA ILE A 24 -5.60 37.01 10.19
C ILE A 24 -4.84 36.67 11.47
N SER A 25 -4.54 35.41 11.74
CA SER A 25 -3.72 34.99 12.87
C SER A 25 -2.26 35.43 12.71
N LEU A 26 -1.71 36.05 13.75
CA LEU A 26 -0.30 36.43 13.83
C LEU A 26 0.63 35.22 14.03
N SER A 27 0.13 34.16 14.63
CA SER A 27 0.91 32.99 15.03
C SER A 27 0.42 31.71 14.36
N LYS A 28 0.54 31.62 13.03
CA LYS A 28 0.07 30.47 12.23
C LYS A 28 0.76 29.16 12.60
N ASN A 29 1.98 29.21 13.09
CA ASN A 29 2.78 28.06 13.47
C ASN A 29 2.92 27.85 14.99
N ALA A 30 2.11 28.53 15.80
CA ALA A 30 2.16 28.42 17.26
C ALA A 30 1.83 26.99 17.71
N TRP A 31 2.45 26.57 18.79
CA TRP A 31 2.08 25.35 19.48
C TRP A 31 0.85 25.57 20.36
N VAL A 32 0.07 24.52 20.59
CA VAL A 32 -1.08 24.60 21.51
C VAL A 32 -0.65 25.06 22.90
N SER A 33 0.54 24.64 23.37
CA SER A 33 1.15 25.07 24.65
C SER A 33 1.41 26.58 24.73
N ASP A 34 1.66 27.24 23.60
CA ASP A 34 2.02 28.66 23.56
C ASP A 34 0.78 29.57 23.53
N VAL A 35 -0.31 29.05 22.98
CA VAL A 35 -1.59 29.76 22.85
C VAL A 35 -2.49 29.51 24.08
N TRP A 36 -2.27 28.40 24.75
CA TRP A 36 -3.01 27.98 25.95
C TRP A 36 -2.33 28.54 27.20
N ASN A 37 -2.84 29.61 27.79
CA ASN A 37 -2.29 30.20 29.02
C ASN A 37 -3.23 29.96 30.21
N PRO A 38 -2.89 29.06 31.15
CA PRO A 38 -3.70 28.80 32.35
C PRO A 38 -3.37 29.74 33.51
N VAL A 39 -2.47 30.72 33.36
CA VAL A 39 -2.02 31.63 34.41
C VAL A 39 -2.60 33.03 34.20
N GLY A 40 -3.87 33.17 34.44
CA GLY A 40 -4.60 34.44 34.46
C GLY A 40 -6.01 34.21 34.92
N ASP A 41 -6.73 35.22 35.44
CA ASP A 41 -8.11 35.16 35.95
C ASP A 41 -9.17 34.67 34.93
N GLY A 42 -8.76 34.04 33.83
CA GLY A 42 -9.56 33.39 32.84
C GLY A 42 -8.84 32.21 32.25
N ASP A 43 -9.28 30.97 32.59
CA ASP A 43 -8.91 29.77 31.90
C ASP A 43 -9.23 29.87 30.41
N GLY A 44 -8.29 30.34 29.59
CA GLY A 44 -8.61 30.60 28.19
C GLY A 44 -7.42 30.49 27.24
N CYS A 45 -7.74 30.01 26.05
CA CYS A 45 -6.88 30.05 24.90
C CYS A 45 -6.96 31.43 24.25
N THR A 46 -5.84 32.17 24.17
CA THR A 46 -5.78 33.53 23.60
C THR A 46 -4.94 33.56 22.32
N PRO A 47 -5.49 33.14 21.18
CA PRO A 47 -4.81 33.30 19.90
C PRO A 47 -4.71 34.78 19.54
N LEU A 48 -3.52 35.22 19.09
CA LEU A 48 -3.26 36.60 18.71
C LEU A 48 -3.67 36.84 17.25
N PHE A 49 -4.46 37.91 17.03
CA PHE A 49 -4.90 38.32 15.69
C PHE A 49 -4.32 39.67 15.31
N ALA A 50 -4.14 39.89 14.00
CA ALA A 50 -3.47 41.07 13.46
C ALA A 50 -4.31 42.39 13.63
N ARG A 51 -5.59 42.24 13.82
CA ARG A 51 -6.54 43.37 14.01
C ARG A 51 -7.70 42.99 14.91
N ALA A 52 -8.43 43.99 15.39
CA ALA A 52 -9.70 43.80 16.05
C ALA A 52 -10.77 43.22 15.09
N PHE A 53 -11.73 42.53 15.64
CA PHE A 53 -12.85 41.95 14.89
C PHE A 53 -13.92 42.99 14.59
N ASN A 54 -14.53 42.87 13.43
CA ASN A 54 -15.71 43.64 13.06
C ASN A 54 -16.97 42.98 13.64
N ASP A 55 -18.08 43.74 13.76
CA ASP A 55 -19.34 43.25 14.33
C ASP A 55 -19.85 41.96 13.64
N TRP A 56 -19.68 41.86 12.32
CA TRP A 56 -20.11 40.69 11.54
C TRP A 56 -19.20 39.44 11.71
N GLU A 57 -18.02 39.61 12.31
CA GLU A 57 -17.06 38.53 12.60
C GLU A 57 -17.29 37.95 14.00
N ILE A 58 -18.00 38.61 14.87
CA ILE A 58 -18.19 38.25 16.28
C ILE A 58 -18.81 36.86 16.40
N GLU A 59 -19.84 36.56 15.62
CA GLU A 59 -20.48 35.23 15.62
C GLU A 59 -19.51 34.10 15.26
N LEU A 60 -18.62 34.32 14.28
CA LEU A 60 -17.58 33.37 13.88
C LEU A 60 -16.56 33.16 15.02
N VAL A 61 -16.19 34.27 15.70
CA VAL A 61 -15.23 34.20 16.83
C VAL A 61 -15.85 33.48 18.02
N GLU A 62 -17.12 33.72 18.31
CA GLU A 62 -17.85 33.03 19.38
C GLU A 62 -17.90 31.51 19.11
N HIS A 63 -18.22 31.12 17.89
CA HIS A 63 -18.24 29.70 17.49
C HIS A 63 -16.83 29.07 17.59
N PHE A 64 -15.79 29.79 17.18
CA PHE A 64 -14.41 29.36 17.33
C PHE A 64 -14.02 29.16 18.81
N LEU A 65 -14.35 30.13 19.67
CA LEU A 65 -14.04 30.03 21.10
C LEU A 65 -14.85 28.92 21.77
N GLN A 66 -16.11 28.73 21.43
CA GLN A 66 -16.92 27.62 21.92
C GLN A 66 -16.31 26.27 21.54
N LYS A 67 -15.85 26.12 20.28
CA LYS A 67 -15.20 24.90 19.84
C LYS A 67 -13.92 24.60 20.64
N ILE A 68 -13.11 25.60 20.91
CA ILE A 68 -11.86 25.42 21.67
C ILE A 68 -12.14 25.14 23.14
N GLN A 69 -13.10 25.86 23.76
CA GLN A 69 -13.48 25.66 25.17
C GLN A 69 -14.08 24.28 25.45
N ALA A 70 -14.70 23.66 24.44
CA ALA A 70 -15.23 22.30 24.57
C ALA A 70 -14.11 21.24 24.74
N PHE A 71 -12.88 21.58 24.36
CA PHE A 71 -11.72 20.70 24.46
C PHE A 71 -10.79 21.17 25.58
N TRP A 72 -11.10 20.76 26.80
CA TRP A 72 -10.29 21.05 27.96
C TRP A 72 -8.94 20.31 27.91
N VAL A 73 -7.83 21.05 27.79
CA VAL A 73 -6.48 20.47 27.79
C VAL A 73 -6.03 20.23 29.23
N GLN A 74 -6.09 18.99 29.70
CA GLN A 74 -5.56 18.60 31.00
C GLN A 74 -4.04 18.51 30.94
N ARG A 75 -3.33 19.37 31.69
CA ARG A 75 -1.86 19.41 31.72
C ARG A 75 -1.21 18.18 32.37
N GLU A 76 -1.94 17.45 33.19
CA GLU A 76 -1.41 16.34 33.97
C GLU A 76 -1.42 14.99 33.25
N GLU A 77 -2.13 14.90 32.12
CA GLU A 77 -2.12 13.67 31.33
C GLU A 77 -1.00 13.66 30.30
N VAL A 78 -0.17 12.62 30.38
CA VAL A 78 0.86 12.36 29.37
C VAL A 78 0.19 12.11 28.03
N ASN A 79 0.57 12.87 26.99
CA ASN A 79 0.13 12.66 25.62
C ASN A 79 0.33 11.19 25.24
N ARG A 80 -0.76 10.46 25.01
CA ARG A 80 -0.70 9.07 24.57
C ARG A 80 -1.07 9.00 23.11
N VAL A 81 -0.21 8.35 22.34
CA VAL A 81 -0.52 8.01 20.96
C VAL A 81 -1.45 6.79 20.97
N PHE A 82 -2.66 6.95 20.47
CA PHE A 82 -3.62 5.87 20.34
C PHE A 82 -3.53 5.23 18.96
N TRP A 83 -3.37 3.93 18.94
CA TRP A 83 -3.42 3.14 17.72
C TRP A 83 -4.88 2.80 17.38
N THR A 84 -5.43 3.49 16.37
CA THR A 84 -6.86 3.40 15.99
C THR A 84 -7.29 2.02 15.49
N ALA A 85 -6.35 1.21 15.02
CA ALA A 85 -6.62 -0.12 14.50
C ALA A 85 -6.75 -1.23 15.58
N SER A 86 -6.55 -0.89 16.85
CA SER A 86 -6.75 -1.83 17.94
C SER A 86 -7.81 -1.30 18.92
N LYS A 87 -8.67 -2.19 19.42
CA LYS A 87 -9.70 -1.83 20.43
C LYS A 87 -9.12 -1.31 21.73
N CYS A 88 -7.89 -1.66 22.07
CA CYS A 88 -7.20 -1.21 23.28
C CYS A 88 -6.35 0.05 23.09
N GLY A 89 -6.31 0.61 21.88
CA GLY A 89 -5.49 1.78 21.58
C GLY A 89 -3.97 1.54 21.56
N ALA A 90 -3.51 0.31 21.82
CA ALA A 90 -2.11 -0.03 21.85
C ALA A 90 -1.61 -0.51 20.47
N PHE A 91 -0.42 -0.02 20.07
CA PHE A 91 0.24 -0.49 18.85
C PHE A 91 0.69 -1.93 19.01
N SER A 92 0.45 -2.74 18.00
CA SER A 92 1.08 -4.05 17.86
C SER A 92 1.48 -4.28 16.40
N VAL A 93 2.59 -4.96 16.20
CA VAL A 93 3.06 -5.35 14.86
C VAL A 93 1.97 -6.16 14.12
N LYS A 94 1.26 -7.03 14.83
CA LYS A 94 0.14 -7.80 14.29
C LYS A 94 -0.98 -6.91 13.76
N SER A 95 -1.37 -5.86 14.50
CA SER A 95 -2.44 -4.93 14.05
C SER A 95 -2.00 -4.08 12.86
N LEU A 96 -0.72 -3.71 12.79
CA LEU A 96 -0.15 -3.04 11.62
C LEU A 96 -0.19 -3.95 10.38
N TYR A 97 0.27 -5.19 10.53
CA TYR A 97 0.19 -6.16 9.43
C TYR A 97 -1.25 -6.40 8.96
N SER A 98 -2.20 -6.50 9.87
CA SER A 98 -3.62 -6.66 9.52
C SER A 98 -4.18 -5.50 8.69
N ILE A 99 -3.69 -4.27 8.89
CA ILE A 99 -4.06 -3.11 8.07
C ILE A 99 -3.38 -3.17 6.69
N LEU A 100 -2.11 -3.55 6.67
CA LEU A 100 -1.34 -3.67 5.43
C LEU A 100 -1.80 -4.86 4.58
N GLU A 101 -2.33 -5.91 5.21
CA GLU A 101 -2.96 -7.08 4.56
C GLU A 101 -4.37 -6.82 4.00
N LEU A 102 -4.87 -5.59 4.02
CA LEU A 102 -6.15 -5.20 3.39
C LEU A 102 -6.18 -5.37 1.86
N GLY A 103 -5.13 -5.92 1.25
CA GLY A 103 -5.17 -6.55 -0.05
C GLY A 103 -5.84 -7.92 0.06
N ASP A 104 -6.87 -8.18 -0.75
CA ASP A 104 -7.55 -9.47 -0.81
C ASP A 104 -6.52 -10.61 -0.96
N PRO A 105 -6.39 -11.53 0.03
CA PRO A 105 -5.45 -12.65 -0.04
C PRO A 105 -5.70 -13.55 -1.26
N SER A 106 -6.92 -13.52 -1.82
CA SER A 106 -7.29 -14.24 -3.05
C SER A 106 -6.57 -13.70 -4.29
N LEU A 107 -6.06 -12.47 -4.23
CA LEU A 107 -5.35 -11.84 -5.35
C LEU A 107 -3.86 -12.24 -5.45
N PHE A 108 -3.34 -13.04 -4.52
CA PHE A 108 -1.97 -13.53 -4.58
C PHE A 108 -1.91 -15.06 -4.71
N PRO A 109 -1.11 -15.61 -5.64
CA PRO A 109 -1.02 -17.06 -5.90
C PRO A 109 -0.21 -17.81 -4.83
N CYS A 110 -0.55 -17.62 -3.55
CA CYS A 110 0.16 -18.20 -2.41
C CYS A 110 0.22 -19.72 -2.47
N ASP A 111 -0.91 -20.36 -2.79
CA ASP A 111 -1.03 -21.81 -2.85
C ASP A 111 -0.26 -22.42 -4.02
N SER A 112 -0.19 -21.69 -5.14
CA SER A 112 0.52 -22.12 -6.35
C SER A 112 2.03 -21.93 -6.24
N ILE A 113 2.51 -21.08 -5.34
CA ILE A 113 3.94 -20.79 -5.16
C ILE A 113 4.48 -21.49 -3.92
N TRP A 114 3.91 -21.23 -2.73
CA TRP A 114 4.51 -21.64 -1.45
C TRP A 114 4.09 -23.02 -0.95
N ARG A 115 2.93 -23.53 -1.42
CA ARG A 115 2.48 -24.88 -1.03
C ARG A 115 2.93 -25.97 -2.00
N VAL A 116 3.75 -25.63 -2.97
CA VAL A 116 4.27 -26.56 -3.95
C VAL A 116 5.67 -27.05 -3.51
N ARG A 117 5.97 -28.34 -3.74
CA ARG A 117 7.24 -28.95 -3.37
C ARG A 117 8.32 -28.68 -4.42
N VAL A 118 8.80 -27.47 -4.47
CA VAL A 118 9.97 -27.05 -5.29
C VAL A 118 11.06 -26.49 -4.39
N PRO A 119 12.31 -26.41 -4.86
CA PRO A 119 13.35 -25.72 -4.11
C PRO A 119 12.97 -24.30 -3.78
N PRO A 120 13.32 -23.77 -2.58
CA PRO A 120 12.93 -22.41 -2.16
C PRO A 120 13.30 -21.31 -3.17
N LYS A 121 14.44 -21.43 -3.83
CA LYS A 121 14.89 -20.50 -4.87
C LYS A 121 13.94 -20.42 -6.07
N VAL A 122 13.32 -21.55 -6.45
CA VAL A 122 12.35 -21.63 -7.55
C VAL A 122 11.03 -20.97 -7.15
N ALA A 123 10.57 -21.22 -5.92
CA ALA A 123 9.37 -20.57 -5.38
C ALA A 123 9.58 -19.06 -5.25
N PHE A 124 10.74 -18.61 -4.78
CA PHE A 124 11.08 -17.20 -4.65
C PHE A 124 11.12 -16.50 -6.03
N PHE A 125 11.73 -17.13 -7.03
CA PHE A 125 11.73 -16.60 -8.40
C PHE A 125 10.31 -16.45 -8.96
N ALA A 126 9.45 -17.45 -8.77
CA ALA A 126 8.06 -17.37 -9.21
C ALA A 126 7.27 -16.27 -8.45
N TRP A 127 7.62 -16.04 -7.19
CA TRP A 127 7.08 -14.93 -6.41
C TRP A 127 7.50 -13.57 -7.01
N GLU A 128 8.79 -13.36 -7.32
CA GLU A 128 9.25 -12.14 -7.99
C GLU A 128 8.61 -11.97 -9.36
N ALA A 129 8.48 -13.07 -10.14
CA ALA A 129 7.82 -13.06 -11.44
C ALA A 129 6.34 -12.64 -11.34
N SER A 130 5.62 -13.10 -10.31
CA SER A 130 4.22 -12.72 -10.08
C SER A 130 4.01 -11.22 -9.77
N TRP A 131 5.07 -10.55 -9.31
CA TRP A 131 5.09 -9.10 -9.06
C TRP A 131 5.72 -8.30 -10.21
N GLY A 132 6.16 -8.96 -11.28
CA GLY A 132 6.87 -8.29 -12.38
C GLY A 132 8.26 -7.77 -12.01
N ASN A 133 8.87 -8.29 -10.95
CA ASN A 133 10.14 -7.82 -10.41
C ASN A 133 11.38 -8.58 -10.95
N VAL A 134 11.18 -9.58 -11.82
CA VAL A 134 12.28 -10.25 -12.49
C VAL A 134 13.06 -9.27 -13.36
N LEU A 135 14.38 -9.33 -13.28
CA LEU A 135 15.28 -8.41 -13.98
C LEU A 135 15.29 -8.69 -15.50
N THR A 136 14.33 -8.10 -16.19
CA THR A 136 14.20 -8.08 -17.64
C THR A 136 14.77 -6.79 -18.23
N LEU A 137 15.00 -6.76 -19.55
CA LEU A 137 15.44 -5.56 -20.27
C LEU A 137 14.44 -4.40 -20.09
N GLU A 138 13.14 -4.70 -20.06
CA GLU A 138 12.12 -3.68 -19.74
C GLU A 138 12.35 -3.06 -18.37
N LEU A 139 12.57 -3.88 -17.33
CA LEU A 139 12.81 -3.38 -15.97
C LEU A 139 14.12 -2.59 -15.87
N LEU A 140 15.16 -3.01 -16.59
CA LEU A 140 16.41 -2.25 -16.67
C LEU A 140 16.20 -0.87 -17.34
N GLN A 141 15.43 -0.80 -18.42
CA GLN A 141 15.10 0.48 -19.06
C GLN A 141 14.34 1.39 -18.11
N ARG A 142 13.36 0.85 -17.36
CA ARG A 142 12.63 1.63 -16.33
C ARG A 142 13.55 2.17 -15.23
N ARG A 143 14.68 1.49 -14.97
CA ARG A 143 15.72 1.94 -14.02
C ARG A 143 16.73 2.90 -14.64
N GLY A 144 16.51 3.35 -15.89
CA GLY A 144 17.33 4.35 -16.57
C GLY A 144 18.49 3.79 -17.37
N PHE A 145 18.60 2.47 -17.56
CA PHE A 145 19.61 1.90 -18.45
C PHE A 145 19.20 2.09 -19.92
N SER A 146 20.12 2.60 -20.74
CA SER A 146 19.91 2.72 -22.20
C SER A 146 20.29 1.41 -22.90
N LEU A 147 19.34 0.50 -23.03
CA LEU A 147 19.49 -0.81 -23.63
C LEU A 147 18.44 -1.01 -24.72
N ALA A 148 18.78 -1.75 -25.79
CA ALA A 148 17.80 -2.19 -26.76
C ALA A 148 16.93 -3.29 -26.13
N ASN A 149 15.63 -3.02 -25.99
CA ASN A 149 14.71 -4.00 -25.41
C ASN A 149 14.26 -5.00 -26.47
N ARG A 150 14.92 -6.13 -26.50
CA ARG A 150 14.58 -7.24 -27.40
C ARG A 150 14.75 -8.56 -26.65
N CYS A 151 13.73 -9.38 -26.64
CA CYS A 151 13.72 -10.66 -25.96
C CYS A 151 14.93 -11.52 -26.33
N PHE A 152 15.70 -11.94 -25.35
CA PHE A 152 16.89 -12.77 -25.50
C PHE A 152 16.61 -14.12 -26.21
N LEU A 153 15.43 -14.70 -25.98
CA LEU A 153 15.08 -16.02 -26.51
C LEU A 153 14.63 -15.97 -27.98
N CYS A 154 13.70 -15.07 -28.34
CA CYS A 154 13.13 -15.03 -29.69
C CYS A 154 13.75 -13.97 -30.60
N LEU A 155 14.46 -12.99 -30.03
CA LEU A 155 15.10 -11.87 -30.73
C LEU A 155 14.14 -10.98 -31.54
N SER A 156 12.84 -11.07 -31.29
CA SER A 156 11.80 -10.37 -32.07
C SER A 156 11.03 -9.35 -31.26
N GLU A 157 10.51 -9.76 -30.11
CA GLU A 157 9.59 -9.00 -29.28
C GLU A 157 10.29 -8.28 -28.12
N VAL A 158 9.58 -7.37 -27.48
CA VAL A 158 10.03 -6.70 -26.25
C VAL A 158 10.15 -7.72 -25.12
N GLU A 159 11.25 -7.67 -24.36
CA GLU A 159 11.47 -8.54 -23.22
C GLU A 159 10.74 -8.02 -21.97
N THR A 160 9.54 -8.51 -21.77
CA THR A 160 8.79 -8.36 -20.53
C THR A 160 8.77 -9.70 -19.79
N VAL A 161 8.42 -9.68 -18.49
CA VAL A 161 8.30 -10.92 -17.69
C VAL A 161 7.23 -11.84 -18.29
N ASP A 162 6.09 -11.28 -18.68
CA ASP A 162 4.98 -12.04 -19.25
C ASP A 162 5.33 -12.61 -20.62
N HIS A 163 6.01 -11.82 -21.48
CA HIS A 163 6.49 -12.33 -22.76
C HIS A 163 7.47 -13.47 -22.55
N LEU A 164 8.51 -13.26 -21.72
CA LEU A 164 9.59 -14.23 -21.52
C LEU A 164 9.07 -15.56 -20.99
N LEU A 165 8.19 -15.52 -19.99
CA LEU A 165 7.75 -16.72 -19.26
C LEU A 165 6.50 -17.39 -19.85
N LEU A 166 5.65 -16.66 -20.61
CA LEU A 166 4.37 -17.17 -21.12
C LEU A 166 4.27 -17.12 -22.66
N HIS A 167 4.66 -15.99 -23.28
CA HIS A 167 4.28 -15.69 -24.65
C HIS A 167 5.41 -15.82 -25.66
N CYS A 168 6.67 -15.88 -25.22
CA CYS A 168 7.80 -16.10 -26.10
C CYS A 168 7.62 -17.40 -26.89
N VAL A 169 7.88 -17.38 -28.20
CA VAL A 169 7.74 -18.56 -29.07
C VAL A 169 8.53 -19.75 -28.55
N LYS A 170 9.70 -19.52 -27.99
CA LYS A 170 10.54 -20.60 -27.41
C LYS A 170 9.93 -21.18 -26.14
N THR A 171 9.45 -20.32 -25.24
CA THR A 171 8.77 -20.74 -24.00
C THR A 171 7.43 -21.40 -24.31
N TRP A 172 6.72 -20.94 -25.35
CA TRP A 172 5.48 -21.57 -25.80
C TRP A 172 5.66 -23.01 -26.26
N VAL A 173 6.78 -23.33 -26.89
CA VAL A 173 7.11 -24.72 -27.24
C VAL A 173 7.23 -25.59 -25.98
N LEU A 174 7.87 -25.10 -24.94
CA LEU A 174 7.98 -25.83 -23.65
C LEU A 174 6.61 -26.06 -23.02
N TRP A 175 5.74 -25.05 -23.03
CA TRP A 175 4.38 -25.17 -22.54
C TRP A 175 3.59 -26.24 -23.28
N ASN A 176 3.64 -26.23 -24.62
CA ASN A 176 2.93 -27.21 -25.45
C ASN A 176 3.46 -28.64 -25.22
N LEU A 177 4.76 -28.83 -25.07
CA LEU A 177 5.34 -30.12 -24.74
C LEU A 177 4.80 -30.64 -23.41
N LEU A 178 4.71 -29.78 -22.39
CA LEU A 178 4.17 -30.18 -21.10
C LEU A 178 2.68 -30.45 -21.14
N PHE A 179 1.90 -29.65 -21.85
CA PHE A 179 0.46 -29.91 -22.04
C PHE A 179 0.25 -31.26 -22.72
N SER A 180 1.04 -31.56 -23.73
CA SER A 180 1.02 -32.86 -24.41
C SER A 180 1.39 -34.00 -23.47
N LEU A 181 2.45 -33.82 -22.64
CA LEU A 181 2.90 -34.82 -21.66
C LEU A 181 1.81 -35.16 -20.63
N PHE A 182 1.06 -34.16 -20.17
CA PHE A 182 -0.05 -34.36 -19.22
C PHE A 182 -1.37 -34.73 -19.90
N GLY A 183 -1.44 -34.70 -21.23
CA GLY A 183 -2.65 -34.98 -22.02
C GLY A 183 -3.77 -33.94 -21.76
N VAL A 184 -3.37 -32.68 -21.53
CA VAL A 184 -4.28 -31.59 -21.16
C VAL A 184 -4.19 -30.47 -22.20
N THR A 185 -5.32 -29.93 -22.60
CA THR A 185 -5.39 -28.64 -23.32
C THR A 185 -5.58 -27.54 -22.29
N TRP A 186 -4.66 -26.58 -22.25
CA TRP A 186 -4.71 -25.47 -21.32
C TRP A 186 -4.42 -24.14 -22.02
N THR A 187 -5.10 -23.09 -21.58
CA THR A 187 -4.87 -21.74 -22.09
C THR A 187 -4.11 -20.94 -21.03
N LEU A 188 -2.95 -20.41 -21.40
CA LEU A 188 -2.22 -19.48 -20.53
C LEU A 188 -2.92 -18.13 -20.54
N LEU A 189 -2.96 -17.48 -19.38
CA LEU A 189 -3.48 -16.12 -19.25
C LEU A 189 -2.42 -15.10 -19.66
N CYS A 190 -2.84 -13.84 -19.84
CA CYS A 190 -1.95 -12.79 -20.33
C CYS A 190 -0.81 -12.44 -19.39
N ILE A 191 -1.00 -12.64 -18.09
CA ILE A 191 -0.10 -12.21 -17.01
C ILE A 191 0.34 -13.42 -16.19
N VAL A 192 1.61 -13.44 -15.79
CA VAL A 192 2.19 -14.51 -14.94
C VAL A 192 1.37 -14.71 -13.66
N LYS A 193 1.01 -13.63 -12.98
CA LYS A 193 0.23 -13.67 -11.75
C LYS A 193 -1.13 -14.37 -11.94
N GLU A 194 -1.86 -14.01 -12.98
CA GLU A 194 -3.16 -14.60 -13.30
C GLU A 194 -3.01 -16.07 -13.68
N THR A 195 -1.98 -16.42 -14.45
CA THR A 195 -1.68 -17.80 -14.82
C THR A 195 -1.44 -18.65 -13.58
N LEU A 196 -0.71 -18.15 -12.58
CA LEU A 196 -0.47 -18.83 -11.31
C LEU A 196 -1.74 -18.93 -10.45
N LEU A 197 -2.57 -17.89 -10.43
CA LEU A 197 -3.86 -17.89 -9.72
C LEU A 197 -4.83 -18.92 -10.33
N GLY A 198 -4.90 -18.99 -11.66
CA GLY A 198 -5.75 -19.93 -12.39
C GLY A 198 -5.20 -21.36 -12.44
N TRP A 199 -3.99 -21.63 -11.94
CA TRP A 199 -3.31 -22.91 -12.07
C TRP A 199 -3.86 -23.97 -11.11
N HIS A 200 -5.06 -24.47 -11.38
CA HIS A 200 -5.72 -25.47 -10.56
C HIS A 200 -5.85 -26.82 -11.31
N GLY A 201 -5.37 -27.88 -10.68
CA GLY A 201 -5.27 -29.20 -11.33
C GLY A 201 -6.58 -29.99 -11.36
N ALA A 202 -7.70 -29.41 -11.82
CA ALA A 202 -8.98 -30.08 -11.83
C ALA A 202 -9.04 -31.26 -12.82
N PHE A 203 -8.32 -31.22 -13.93
CA PHE A 203 -8.46 -32.14 -15.06
C PHE A 203 -7.30 -33.12 -15.21
N VAL A 204 -6.30 -33.10 -14.36
CA VAL A 204 -5.14 -33.98 -14.44
C VAL A 204 -5.32 -35.24 -13.63
N ALA A 205 -4.86 -36.38 -14.14
CA ALA A 205 -4.89 -37.67 -13.45
C ALA A 205 -4.35 -37.59 -12.02
N LYS A 206 -4.94 -38.31 -11.08
CA LYS A 206 -4.60 -38.23 -9.64
C LYS A 206 -3.09 -38.37 -9.36
N GLY A 207 -2.41 -39.27 -10.07
CA GLY A 207 -0.95 -39.47 -9.94
C GLY A 207 -0.10 -38.29 -10.38
N CYS A 208 -0.58 -37.49 -11.33
CA CYS A 208 0.18 -36.38 -11.93
C CYS A 208 -0.09 -35.03 -11.29
N LYS A 209 -1.04 -34.92 -10.35
CA LYS A 209 -1.43 -33.62 -9.74
C LYS A 209 -0.28 -32.89 -9.06
N LYS A 210 0.64 -33.61 -8.43
CA LYS A 210 1.80 -32.98 -7.78
C LYS A 210 2.75 -32.39 -8.83
N ALA A 211 3.07 -33.15 -9.88
CA ALA A 211 3.90 -32.69 -10.98
C ALA A 211 3.26 -31.49 -11.71
N TRP A 212 1.97 -31.58 -12.01
CA TRP A 212 1.21 -30.47 -12.62
C TRP A 212 1.35 -29.16 -11.83
N LYS A 213 1.18 -29.22 -10.51
CA LYS A 213 1.32 -28.01 -9.67
C LYS A 213 2.73 -27.40 -9.71
N MET A 214 3.76 -28.21 -9.91
CA MET A 214 5.16 -27.77 -10.00
C MET A 214 5.49 -27.18 -11.38
N THR A 215 4.75 -27.56 -12.41
CA THR A 215 5.05 -27.24 -13.81
C THR A 215 5.35 -25.78 -14.08
N PRO A 216 4.48 -24.80 -13.73
CA PRO A 216 4.75 -23.39 -14.02
C PRO A 216 6.04 -22.90 -13.36
N LEU A 217 6.26 -23.28 -12.11
CA LEU A 217 7.45 -22.86 -11.38
C LEU A 217 8.73 -23.42 -12.00
N CYS A 218 8.69 -24.67 -12.45
CA CYS A 218 9.82 -25.31 -13.12
C CYS A 218 10.10 -24.68 -14.48
N ILE A 219 9.08 -24.36 -15.28
CA ILE A 219 9.26 -23.66 -16.56
C ILE A 219 9.88 -22.29 -16.31
N PHE A 220 9.30 -21.50 -15.41
CA PHE A 220 9.80 -20.16 -15.10
C PHE A 220 11.27 -20.18 -14.67
N TRP A 221 11.69 -21.19 -13.92
CA TRP A 221 13.08 -21.33 -13.50
C TRP A 221 14.01 -21.80 -14.63
N SER A 222 13.48 -22.47 -15.64
CA SER A 222 14.26 -23.07 -16.75
C SER A 222 14.46 -22.12 -17.92
N VAL A 223 13.63 -21.08 -18.01
CA VAL A 223 13.71 -20.02 -19.01
C VAL A 223 14.62 -18.90 -18.56
#